data_0e386ef38c017aace4c4a29f2803663f
#
_entry.id   0e386ef38c017aace4c4a29f2803663f
#
_cell.length_a   1.000
_cell.length_b   1.000
_cell.length_c   1.000
_cell.angle_alpha   90.00
_cell.angle_beta   90.00
_cell.angle_gamma   90.00
#
_symmetry.space_group_name_H-M   'P 1'
#
loop_
_entity.id
_entity.type
_entity.pdbx_description
1 polymer ?
#
loop_
_entity_poly.entity_id
_entity_poly.type
_entity_poly.pdbx_seq_one_letter_code
_entity_poly.pdbx_strand_id
1 'polypeptide(L)'
;MAKESPQEKEFLQLVKQHERIIYKLVNVYAVDEEEKRDLIQEILYQAWKGYAGFEGRSAFSTWLYRLSLNTIFTFRRKESRNGTKTGAVAAEPWEDEQANSSLEAKMLLKAIRELPELDRALISLHLDGYAHAEIAEVVGLTETNVRVRVHRIKKHLITTLNG
;
A
#
# COMPACT_ATOMS: atom_id res chain seq x y z
N MET A 1 -19.39 25.71 14.14
CA MET A 1 -18.52 24.53 14.08
C MET A 1 -19.38 23.27 14.20
N ALA A 2 -19.35 22.44 13.18
CA ALA A 2 -20.01 21.15 13.24
C ALA A 2 -19.26 20.26 14.24
N LYS A 3 -19.97 19.73 15.23
CA LYS A 3 -19.38 18.75 16.14
C LYS A 3 -19.14 17.45 15.37
N GLU A 4 -17.96 16.87 15.51
CA GLU A 4 -17.68 15.54 14.96
C GLU A 4 -18.68 14.53 15.52
N SER A 5 -19.26 13.74 14.63
CA SER A 5 -20.14 12.65 15.06
C SER A 5 -19.32 11.57 15.78
N PRO A 6 -19.96 10.75 16.65
CA PRO A 6 -19.25 9.62 17.26
C PRO A 6 -18.59 8.70 16.23
N GLN A 7 -19.24 8.52 15.07
CA GLN A 7 -18.71 7.70 13.98
C GLN A 7 -17.44 8.31 13.38
N GLU A 8 -17.41 9.63 13.20
CA GLU A 8 -16.22 10.35 12.73
C GLU A 8 -15.05 10.19 13.69
N LYS A 9 -15.30 10.33 15.00
CA LYS A 9 -14.27 10.17 16.02
C LYS A 9 -13.68 8.77 16.02
N GLU A 10 -14.54 7.75 15.96
CA GLU A 10 -14.12 6.36 15.90
C GLU A 10 -13.27 6.09 14.66
N PHE A 11 -13.74 6.55 13.50
CA PHE A 11 -13.02 6.40 12.23
C PHE A 11 -11.63 7.06 12.30
N LEU A 12 -11.57 8.30 12.77
CA LEU A 12 -10.30 9.03 12.88
C LEU A 12 -9.31 8.34 13.83
N GLN A 13 -9.80 7.77 14.94
CA GLN A 13 -8.96 6.99 15.85
C GLN A 13 -8.41 5.74 15.16
N LEU A 14 -9.25 5.00 14.45
CA LEU A 14 -8.84 3.78 13.74
C LEU A 14 -7.82 4.10 12.65
N VAL A 15 -8.07 5.15 11.87
CA VAL A 15 -7.12 5.58 10.85
C VAL A 15 -5.79 5.96 11.45
N LYS A 16 -5.79 6.71 12.55
CA LYS A 16 -4.57 7.12 13.23
C LYS A 16 -3.77 5.92 13.74
N GLN A 17 -4.45 4.91 14.27
CA GLN A 17 -3.80 3.69 14.73
C GLN A 17 -3.18 2.88 13.58
N HIS A 18 -3.72 3.01 12.37
CA HIS A 18 -3.32 2.21 11.21
C HIS A 18 -2.77 3.05 10.05
N GLU A 19 -2.50 4.34 10.27
CA GLU A 19 -2.03 5.25 9.20
C GLU A 19 -0.73 4.80 8.56
N ARG A 20 0.06 4.02 9.28
CA ARG A 20 1.31 3.47 8.77
C ARG A 20 1.10 2.62 7.51
N ILE A 21 -0.04 1.92 7.42
CA ILE A 21 -0.42 1.13 6.24
C ILE A 21 -0.50 2.04 5.01
N ILE A 22 -1.19 3.18 5.16
CA ILE A 22 -1.40 4.14 4.07
C ILE A 22 -0.07 4.71 3.60
N TYR A 23 0.74 5.23 4.52
CA TYR A 23 2.02 5.85 4.18
C TYR A 23 2.98 4.86 3.54
N LYS A 24 3.03 3.64 4.07
CA LYS A 24 3.89 2.58 3.56
C LYS A 24 3.54 2.20 2.12
N LEU A 25 2.25 1.98 1.84
CA LEU A 25 1.79 1.65 0.51
C LEU A 25 1.99 2.81 -0.46
N VAL A 26 1.71 4.02 -0.04
CA VAL A 26 1.92 5.20 -0.88
C VAL A 26 3.41 5.35 -1.23
N ASN A 27 4.30 5.09 -0.27
CA ASN A 27 5.75 5.11 -0.54
C ASN A 27 6.18 4.03 -1.55
N VAL A 28 5.49 2.90 -1.58
CA VAL A 28 5.79 1.83 -2.53
C VAL A 28 5.34 2.19 -3.96
N TYR A 29 4.25 2.93 -4.10
CA TYR A 29 3.60 3.15 -5.41
C TYR A 29 3.73 4.54 -5.99
N ALA A 30 3.80 5.58 -5.17
CA ALA A 30 3.83 6.96 -5.67
C ALA A 30 5.15 7.25 -6.39
N VAL A 31 5.05 7.96 -7.52
CA VAL A 31 6.22 8.31 -8.33
C VAL A 31 6.88 9.62 -7.89
N ASP A 32 6.15 10.49 -7.21
CA ASP A 32 6.67 11.77 -6.70
C ASP A 32 5.86 12.25 -5.49
N GLU A 33 6.27 13.38 -4.93
CA GLU A 33 5.65 13.98 -3.73
C GLU A 33 4.21 14.39 -3.98
N GLU A 34 3.92 14.92 -5.18
CA GLU A 34 2.57 15.34 -5.56
C GLU A 34 1.61 14.15 -5.61
N GLU A 35 2.02 13.08 -6.27
CA GLU A 35 1.22 11.85 -6.35
C GLU A 35 1.01 11.24 -4.96
N LYS A 36 2.03 11.29 -4.10
CA LYS A 36 1.92 10.84 -2.72
C LYS A 36 0.78 11.53 -1.99
N ARG A 37 0.73 12.85 -2.07
CA ARG A 37 -0.33 13.64 -1.42
C ARG A 37 -1.70 13.32 -1.99
N ASP A 38 -1.79 13.21 -3.31
CA ASP A 38 -3.05 12.90 -3.99
C ASP A 38 -3.55 11.51 -3.60
N LEU A 39 -2.66 10.52 -3.53
CA LEU A 39 -3.02 9.16 -3.13
C LEU A 39 -3.48 9.10 -1.67
N ILE A 40 -2.78 9.78 -0.77
CA ILE A 40 -3.18 9.82 0.65
C ILE A 40 -4.58 10.42 0.78
N GLN A 41 -4.85 11.54 0.12
CA GLN A 41 -6.17 12.18 0.16
C GLN A 41 -7.24 11.26 -0.41
N GLU A 42 -6.98 10.62 -1.53
CA GLU A 42 -7.94 9.74 -2.16
C GLU A 42 -8.23 8.51 -1.30
N ILE A 43 -7.21 7.93 -0.69
CA ILE A 43 -7.38 6.78 0.22
C ILE A 43 -8.23 7.19 1.43
N LEU A 44 -7.93 8.32 2.04
CA LEU A 44 -8.69 8.79 3.20
C LEU A 44 -10.14 9.08 2.83
N TYR A 45 -10.38 9.67 1.67
CA TYR A 45 -11.73 9.93 1.16
C TYR A 45 -12.50 8.63 0.93
N GLN A 46 -11.90 7.67 0.26
CA GLN A 46 -12.53 6.38 0.00
C GLN A 46 -12.76 5.59 1.29
N ALA A 47 -11.82 5.67 2.22
CA ALA A 47 -11.95 5.01 3.52
C ALA A 47 -13.12 5.58 4.32
N TRP A 48 -13.25 6.89 4.38
CA TRP A 48 -14.38 7.53 5.06
C TRP A 48 -15.71 7.15 4.40
N LYS A 49 -15.76 7.21 3.09
CA LYS A 49 -16.95 6.85 2.32
C LYS A 49 -17.35 5.39 2.52
N GLY A 50 -16.38 4.49 2.61
CA GLY A 50 -16.61 3.06 2.78
C GLY A 50 -16.84 2.62 4.22
N TYR A 51 -16.47 3.45 5.20
CA TYR A 51 -16.51 3.07 6.60
C TYR A 51 -17.93 2.79 7.10
N ALA A 52 -18.93 3.50 6.59
CA ALA A 52 -20.32 3.26 6.95
C ALA A 52 -20.78 1.83 6.62
N GLY A 53 -20.19 1.20 5.59
CA GLY A 53 -20.48 -0.18 5.19
C GLY A 53 -19.54 -1.21 5.80
N PHE A 54 -18.58 -0.79 6.62
CA PHE A 54 -17.65 -1.70 7.29
C PHE A 54 -18.37 -2.43 8.42
N GLU A 55 -18.52 -3.75 8.28
CA GLU A 55 -19.29 -4.58 9.22
C GLU A 55 -18.40 -5.40 10.17
N GLY A 56 -17.10 -5.19 10.16
CA GLY A 56 -16.18 -5.92 11.03
C GLY A 56 -15.95 -7.37 10.63
N ARG A 57 -16.23 -7.74 9.39
CA ARG A 57 -15.99 -9.11 8.88
C ARG A 57 -14.51 -9.45 8.80
N SER A 58 -13.67 -8.44 8.69
CA SER A 58 -12.22 -8.55 8.77
C SER A 58 -11.72 -7.56 9.79
N ALA A 59 -10.45 -7.68 10.17
CA ALA A 59 -9.80 -6.64 10.96
C ALA A 59 -9.81 -5.32 10.18
N PHE A 60 -9.89 -4.20 10.87
CA PHE A 60 -9.85 -2.88 10.23
C PHE A 60 -8.58 -2.72 9.39
N SER A 61 -7.43 -3.20 9.88
CA SER A 61 -6.16 -3.15 9.16
C SER A 61 -6.24 -3.87 7.80
N THR A 62 -6.85 -5.05 7.75
CA THR A 62 -7.02 -5.81 6.51
C THR A 62 -7.94 -5.08 5.54
N TRP A 63 -9.06 -4.56 6.04
CA TRP A 63 -9.99 -3.76 5.26
C TRP A 63 -9.32 -2.51 4.68
N LEU A 64 -8.58 -1.80 5.51
CA LEU A 64 -7.86 -0.59 5.10
C LEU A 64 -6.79 -0.91 4.05
N TYR A 65 -6.09 -2.02 4.22
CA TYR A 65 -5.06 -2.47 3.28
C TYR A 65 -5.68 -2.73 1.90
N ARG A 66 -6.77 -3.51 1.86
CA ARG A 66 -7.49 -3.79 0.61
C ARG A 66 -7.99 -2.51 -0.06
N LEU A 67 -8.62 -1.64 0.72
CA LEU A 67 -9.16 -0.37 0.21
C LEU A 67 -8.04 0.52 -0.33
N SER A 68 -6.93 0.60 0.37
CA SER A 68 -5.78 1.39 -0.05
C SER A 68 -5.20 0.88 -1.38
N LEU A 69 -5.00 -0.43 -1.50
CA LEU A 69 -4.51 -1.04 -2.75
C LEU A 69 -5.47 -0.80 -3.91
N ASN A 70 -6.77 -1.02 -3.71
CA ASN A 70 -7.76 -0.80 -4.74
C ASN A 70 -7.80 0.66 -5.20
N THR A 71 -7.67 1.58 -4.26
CA THR A 71 -7.63 3.02 -4.53
C THR A 71 -6.39 3.37 -5.34
N ILE A 72 -5.23 2.87 -4.94
CA ILE A 72 -3.96 3.11 -5.64
C ILE A 72 -4.04 2.58 -7.07
N PHE A 73 -4.48 1.35 -7.26
CA PHE A 73 -4.57 0.73 -8.58
C PHE A 73 -5.55 1.47 -9.48
N THR A 74 -6.69 1.89 -8.95
CA THR A 74 -7.69 2.67 -9.70
C THR A 74 -7.14 4.03 -10.09
N PHE A 75 -6.47 4.72 -9.18
CA PHE A 75 -5.84 6.01 -9.41
C PHE A 75 -4.79 5.91 -10.52
N ARG A 76 -3.92 4.92 -10.44
CA ARG A 76 -2.84 4.75 -11.42
C ARG A 76 -3.37 4.38 -12.80
N ARG A 77 -4.44 3.60 -12.89
CA ARG A 77 -5.10 3.30 -14.17
C ARG A 77 -5.65 4.56 -14.83
N LYS A 78 -6.27 5.46 -14.05
CA LYS A 78 -6.78 6.73 -14.55
C LYS A 78 -5.65 7.62 -15.05
N GLU A 79 -4.56 7.72 -14.30
CA GLU A 79 -3.38 8.50 -14.68
C GLU A 79 -2.77 7.96 -15.99
N SER A 80 -2.67 6.63 -16.11
CA SER A 80 -2.17 5.98 -17.32
C SER A 80 -3.05 6.29 -18.55
N ARG A 81 -4.37 6.27 -18.39
CA ARG A 81 -5.32 6.62 -19.47
C ARG A 81 -5.20 8.07 -19.89
N ASN A 82 -4.90 8.97 -18.97
CA ASN A 82 -4.74 10.39 -19.24
C ASN A 82 -3.33 10.73 -19.77
N GLY A 83 -2.44 9.73 -19.84
CA GLY A 83 -1.09 9.91 -20.37
C GLY A 83 -0.18 10.76 -19.48
N THR A 84 -0.60 11.02 -18.24
CA THR A 84 0.08 12.01 -17.40
C THR A 84 1.27 11.46 -16.62
N LYS A 85 1.31 10.18 -16.34
CA LYS A 85 2.48 9.57 -15.67
C LYS A 85 2.54 8.08 -16.04
N THR A 86 3.55 7.71 -16.80
CA THR A 86 3.86 6.30 -17.01
C THR A 86 4.54 5.76 -15.76
N GLY A 87 4.27 4.51 -15.43
CA GLY A 87 4.75 3.88 -14.19
C GLY A 87 6.25 3.71 -14.05
N ALA A 88 7.03 4.56 -14.67
CA ALA A 88 8.48 4.58 -14.49
C ALA A 88 8.79 5.08 -13.09
N VAL A 89 9.41 4.23 -12.31
CA VAL A 89 9.81 4.54 -10.94
C VAL A 89 11.04 5.44 -10.99
N ALA A 90 10.83 6.73 -11.05
CA ALA A 90 11.91 7.70 -10.96
C ALA A 90 11.94 8.37 -9.59
N ALA A 91 11.30 7.81 -8.60
CA ALA A 91 11.10 8.52 -7.36
C ALA A 91 12.33 8.47 -6.48
N GLU A 92 12.83 9.62 -6.13
CA GLU A 92 13.72 9.74 -5.00
C GLU A 92 12.97 9.42 -3.72
N PRO A 93 13.64 8.82 -2.72
CA PRO A 93 13.00 8.49 -1.47
C PRO A 93 12.45 9.74 -0.77
N TRP A 94 11.27 9.63 -0.20
CA TRP A 94 10.65 10.68 0.59
C TRP A 94 11.54 10.98 1.81
N GLU A 95 11.92 12.22 1.99
CA GLU A 95 12.90 12.59 3.02
C GLU A 95 12.42 12.30 4.44
N ASP A 96 11.13 12.42 4.73
CA ASP A 96 10.63 12.41 6.10
C ASP A 96 10.56 11.04 6.76
N GLU A 97 10.23 9.98 6.04
CA GLU A 97 10.15 8.62 6.61
C GLU A 97 11.47 7.85 6.53
N GLN A 98 12.35 8.30 5.66
CA GLN A 98 13.62 7.59 5.44
C GLN A 98 14.82 8.22 6.16
N ALA A 99 14.63 9.36 6.80
CA ALA A 99 15.70 10.01 7.54
C ALA A 99 16.30 9.09 8.62
N ASN A 100 15.47 8.19 9.19
CA ASN A 100 15.87 7.24 10.23
C ASN A 100 16.02 5.80 9.74
N SER A 101 15.87 5.55 8.43
CA SER A 101 15.97 4.20 7.87
C SER A 101 17.42 3.82 7.59
N SER A 102 17.75 2.56 7.85
CA SER A 102 19.06 2.01 7.51
C SER A 102 19.26 1.99 5.99
N LEU A 103 20.52 1.88 5.56
CA LEU A 103 20.85 1.72 4.15
C LEU A 103 20.19 0.47 3.56
N GLU A 104 20.18 -0.63 4.32
CA GLU A 104 19.54 -1.87 3.89
C GLU A 104 18.03 -1.68 3.65
N ALA A 105 17.35 -0.95 4.52
CA ALA A 105 15.91 -0.67 4.36
C ALA A 105 15.65 0.16 3.11
N LYS A 106 16.48 1.15 2.82
CA LYS A 106 16.38 1.97 1.61
C LYS A 106 16.62 1.15 0.35
N MET A 107 17.61 0.27 0.37
CA MET A 107 17.88 -0.62 -0.75
C MET A 107 16.75 -1.60 -1.01
N LEU A 108 16.16 -2.14 0.05
CA LEU A 108 15.00 -3.03 -0.06
C LEU A 108 13.80 -2.31 -0.66
N LEU A 109 13.49 -1.11 -0.18
CA LEU A 109 12.37 -0.33 -0.73
C LEU A 109 12.59 -0.03 -2.21
N LYS A 110 13.79 0.35 -2.60
CA LYS A 110 14.13 0.60 -4.00
C LYS A 110 13.88 -0.65 -4.85
N ALA A 111 14.33 -1.81 -4.38
CA ALA A 111 14.15 -3.08 -5.08
C ALA A 111 12.66 -3.45 -5.20
N ILE A 112 11.87 -3.23 -4.15
CA ILE A 112 10.42 -3.47 -4.17
C ILE A 112 9.75 -2.56 -5.20
N ARG A 113 10.15 -1.29 -5.28
CA ARG A 113 9.55 -0.32 -6.21
C ARG A 113 9.81 -0.68 -7.67
N GLU A 114 10.81 -1.49 -7.96
CA GLU A 114 11.11 -1.97 -9.31
C GLU A 114 10.28 -3.20 -9.70
N LEU A 115 9.56 -3.82 -8.75
CA LEU A 115 8.72 -4.98 -9.03
C LEU A 115 7.44 -4.58 -9.78
N PRO A 116 6.84 -5.54 -10.53
CA PRO A 116 5.50 -5.34 -11.07
C PRO A 116 4.49 -4.96 -9.97
N GLU A 117 3.47 -4.25 -10.37
CA GLU A 117 2.50 -3.64 -9.46
C GLU A 117 1.89 -4.62 -8.45
N LEU A 118 1.44 -5.78 -8.93
CA LEU A 118 0.85 -6.80 -8.05
C LEU A 118 1.90 -7.39 -7.10
N ASP A 119 3.11 -7.62 -7.58
CA ASP A 119 4.19 -8.20 -6.77
C ASP A 119 4.58 -7.27 -5.61
N ARG A 120 4.52 -5.96 -5.82
CA ARG A 120 4.74 -4.99 -4.73
C ARG A 120 3.71 -5.18 -3.61
N ALA A 121 2.44 -5.38 -3.97
CA ALA A 121 1.39 -5.63 -2.99
C ALA A 121 1.64 -6.92 -2.21
N LEU A 122 1.97 -8.00 -2.92
CA LEU A 122 2.20 -9.30 -2.30
C LEU A 122 3.35 -9.28 -1.30
N ILE A 123 4.48 -8.71 -1.70
CA ILE A 123 5.65 -8.65 -0.81
C ILE A 123 5.43 -7.69 0.36
N SER A 124 4.73 -6.57 0.13
CA SER A 124 4.41 -5.63 1.20
C SER A 124 3.56 -6.28 2.29
N LEU A 125 2.51 -6.99 1.89
CA LEU A 125 1.67 -7.73 2.83
C LEU A 125 2.46 -8.82 3.57
N HIS A 126 3.29 -9.54 2.84
CA HIS A 126 4.13 -10.60 3.43
C HIS A 126 5.08 -10.04 4.48
N LEU A 127 5.77 -8.94 4.17
CA LEU A 127 6.70 -8.29 5.10
C LEU A 127 6.00 -7.71 6.33
N ASP A 128 4.73 -7.35 6.21
CA ASP A 128 3.92 -6.88 7.33
C ASP A 128 3.35 -8.04 8.17
N GLY A 129 3.67 -9.28 7.83
CA GLY A 129 3.32 -10.44 8.64
C GLY A 129 2.00 -11.11 8.33
N TYR A 130 1.35 -10.74 7.22
CA TYR A 130 0.10 -11.38 6.83
C TYR A 130 0.34 -12.81 6.33
N ALA A 131 -0.54 -13.73 6.73
CA ALA A 131 -0.52 -15.11 6.24
C ALA A 131 -0.91 -15.16 4.77
N HIS A 132 -0.43 -16.17 4.04
CA HIS A 132 -0.73 -16.31 2.61
C HIS A 132 -2.25 -16.35 2.33
N ALA A 133 -3.04 -16.97 3.21
CA ALA A 133 -4.49 -17.00 3.09
C ALA A 133 -5.10 -15.59 3.19
N GLU A 134 -4.60 -14.77 4.09
CA GLU A 134 -5.04 -13.38 4.25
C GLU A 134 -4.65 -12.53 3.04
N ILE A 135 -3.42 -12.69 2.56
CA ILE A 135 -2.95 -12.00 1.35
C ILE A 135 -3.84 -12.36 0.16
N ALA A 136 -4.17 -13.65 0.01
CA ALA A 136 -5.04 -14.14 -1.05
C ALA A 136 -6.40 -13.44 -1.04
N GLU A 137 -7.00 -13.26 0.14
CA GLU A 137 -8.25 -12.52 0.28
C GLU A 137 -8.12 -11.06 -0.14
N VAL A 138 -7.04 -10.41 0.27
CA VAL A 138 -6.82 -8.98 -0.03
C VAL A 138 -6.65 -8.76 -1.53
N VAL A 139 -5.86 -9.59 -2.21
CA VAL A 139 -5.50 -9.37 -3.62
C VAL A 139 -6.37 -10.15 -4.61
N GLY A 140 -7.25 -11.04 -4.14
CA GLY A 140 -8.13 -11.81 -5.01
C GLY A 140 -7.46 -12.95 -5.76
N LEU A 141 -6.46 -13.57 -5.15
CA LEU A 141 -5.76 -14.74 -5.69
C LEU A 141 -6.03 -15.97 -4.80
N THR A 142 -5.62 -17.15 -5.27
CA THR A 142 -5.64 -18.34 -4.43
C THR A 142 -4.43 -18.33 -3.49
N GLU A 143 -4.55 -19.00 -2.36
CA GLU A 143 -3.44 -19.11 -1.40
C GLU A 143 -2.21 -19.76 -2.04
N THR A 144 -2.40 -20.79 -2.84
CA THR A 144 -1.32 -21.48 -3.56
C THR A 144 -0.59 -20.51 -4.50
N ASN A 145 -1.34 -19.71 -5.25
CA ASN A 145 -0.77 -18.72 -6.16
C ASN A 145 0.05 -17.67 -5.39
N VAL A 146 -0.48 -17.19 -4.27
CA VAL A 146 0.23 -16.23 -3.40
C VAL A 146 1.55 -16.85 -2.91
N ARG A 147 1.50 -18.08 -2.40
CA ARG A 147 2.70 -18.76 -1.89
C ARG A 147 3.79 -18.87 -2.94
N VAL A 148 3.43 -19.30 -4.14
CA VAL A 148 4.38 -19.47 -5.25
C VAL A 148 4.96 -18.11 -5.64
N ARG A 149 4.12 -17.10 -5.80
CA ARG A 149 4.57 -15.75 -6.19
C ARG A 149 5.46 -15.11 -5.15
N VAL A 150 5.07 -15.17 -3.88
CA VAL A 150 5.88 -14.61 -2.79
C VAL A 150 7.26 -15.27 -2.76
N HIS A 151 7.32 -16.59 -2.95
CA HIS A 151 8.59 -17.31 -3.00
C HIS A 151 9.49 -16.81 -4.14
N ARG A 152 8.94 -16.61 -5.33
CA ARG A 152 9.69 -16.08 -6.49
C ARG A 152 10.16 -14.65 -6.23
N ILE A 153 9.29 -13.82 -5.66
CA ILE A 153 9.63 -12.44 -5.33
C ILE A 153 10.80 -12.39 -4.35
N LYS A 154 10.74 -13.20 -3.30
CA LYS A 154 11.80 -13.27 -2.29
C LYS A 154 13.13 -13.68 -2.92
N LYS A 155 13.14 -14.69 -3.78
CA LYS A 155 14.34 -15.12 -4.50
C LYS A 155 14.90 -13.99 -5.37
N HIS A 156 14.03 -13.31 -6.11
CA HIS A 156 14.43 -12.18 -6.94
C HIS A 156 15.05 -11.06 -6.13
N LEU A 157 14.43 -10.70 -5.01
CA LEU A 157 14.95 -9.64 -4.13
C LEU A 157 16.31 -10.02 -3.53
N ILE A 158 16.48 -11.25 -3.09
CA ILE A 158 17.76 -11.72 -2.56
C ILE A 158 18.85 -11.60 -3.63
N THR A 159 18.59 -12.03 -4.85
CA THR A 159 19.52 -11.92 -5.97
C THR A 159 19.85 -10.46 -6.26
N THR A 160 18.83 -9.59 -6.32
CA THR A 160 19.02 -8.17 -6.59
C THR A 160 19.85 -7.47 -5.52
N LEU A 161 19.61 -7.80 -4.24
CA LEU A 161 20.29 -7.15 -3.12
C LEU A 161 21.72 -7.66 -2.92
N ASN A 162 21.99 -8.89 -3.32
CA ASN A 162 23.33 -9.50 -3.17
C ASN A 162 24.18 -9.37 -4.44
N GLY A 163 23.60 -8.92 -5.52
CA GLY A 163 24.32 -8.66 -6.77
C GLY A 163 24.77 -7.23 -6.89
#